data_25b28fec467dddb2c820fb7a6f7a5280
#
_entry.id   25b28fec467dddb2c820fb7a6f7a5280
#
_cell.length_a   1.000
_cell.length_b   1.000
_cell.length_c   1.000
_cell.angle_alpha   90.00
_cell.angle_beta   90.00
_cell.angle_gamma   90.00
#
_symmetry.space_group_name_H-M   'P 1'
#
loop_
_entity.id
_entity.type
_entity.pdbx_description
1 polymer ?
#
loop_
_entity_poly.entity_id
_entity_poly.type
_entity_poly.pdbx_seq_one_letter_code
_entity_poly.pdbx_strand_id
1 'polypeptide(L)'
;MNAQPHLRPDLSQLPDYVPGKRMPDALKLSSNEVAFGPLPSAHTAITDAALTINRYPDMAATELREALADHLGTTIDHVTVGCGSSTLCQQLVTITCQDGEDVIFPWRSFEAYPIFARVTGANPVQIPLTDDLRNDLDAMADAITDNTRLIFVCNPNNPTGTVVTADEFDAFMAKVPSHIVVALDEAYFEYNTAPSTPNAAELVKRYPNLIGLRTFSKAYGLAGLRVGYAFGNPHIIAAMRKVQAPFEVSTLAQAAALASLEARSELLDRTRDVITQRERVSTTIGAAPSQSNFVWVPAESLAGGDALATAQALTERNVLVRAFPEGVRITVTNEEEMDRFLAAWDSLN
;
A
#
# COMPACT_ATOMS: atom_id res chain seq x y z
N MET A 1 11.79 29.89 34.38
CA MET A 1 12.13 29.10 33.17
C MET A 1 11.08 27.99 33.06
N ASN A 2 10.17 28.05 32.09
CA ASN A 2 9.23 26.96 31.87
C ASN A 2 10.00 25.78 31.32
N ALA A 3 10.22 24.76 32.14
CA ALA A 3 10.80 23.50 31.67
C ALA A 3 9.85 22.87 30.67
N GLN A 4 10.33 22.64 29.44
CA GLN A 4 9.54 21.90 28.45
C GLN A 4 9.44 20.41 28.87
N PRO A 5 8.30 19.76 28.59
CA PRO A 5 8.16 18.32 28.81
C PRO A 5 9.26 17.53 28.09
N HIS A 6 9.73 16.46 28.72
CA HIS A 6 10.71 15.57 28.10
C HIS A 6 10.01 14.71 27.03
N LEU A 7 10.49 14.80 25.80
CA LEU A 7 10.06 13.94 24.67
C LEU A 7 11.25 13.10 24.20
N ARG A 8 10.96 12.01 23.52
CA ARG A 8 12.00 11.20 22.85
C ARG A 8 12.82 12.09 21.90
N PRO A 9 14.15 12.16 22.03
CA PRO A 9 14.97 13.08 21.23
C PRO A 9 15.00 12.72 19.74
N ASP A 10 14.84 11.43 19.39
CA ASP A 10 14.80 10.91 18.03
C ASP A 10 13.58 11.37 17.23
N LEU A 11 12.47 11.77 17.90
CA LEU A 11 11.28 12.29 17.22
C LEU A 11 11.56 13.57 16.41
N SER A 12 12.55 14.36 16.82
CA SER A 12 12.95 15.56 16.07
C SER A 12 13.56 15.27 14.70
N GLN A 13 13.95 14.02 14.44
CA GLN A 13 14.52 13.55 13.18
C GLN A 13 13.46 12.92 12.26
N LEU A 14 12.23 12.72 12.74
CA LEU A 14 11.14 12.18 11.93
C LEU A 14 10.57 13.29 11.05
N PRO A 15 10.52 13.09 9.72
CA PRO A 15 9.75 13.97 8.87
C PRO A 15 8.25 13.77 9.13
N ASP A 16 7.49 14.85 9.08
CA ASP A 16 6.05 14.75 9.01
C ASP A 16 5.62 14.04 7.72
N TYR A 17 4.61 13.19 7.81
CA TYR A 17 3.99 12.65 6.60
C TYR A 17 3.28 13.78 5.84
N VAL A 18 3.71 14.05 4.62
CA VAL A 18 3.14 15.10 3.78
C VAL A 18 2.01 14.52 2.93
N PRO A 19 0.74 14.79 3.26
CA PRO A 19 -0.38 14.36 2.43
C PRO A 19 -0.39 15.09 1.09
N GLY A 20 -1.04 14.49 0.07
CA GLY A 20 -1.28 15.18 -1.20
C GLY A 20 -2.08 16.48 -0.99
N LYS A 21 -1.78 17.52 -1.78
CA LYS A 21 -2.52 18.78 -1.78
C LYS A 21 -4.01 18.54 -2.02
N ARG A 22 -4.86 19.40 -1.45
CA ARG A 22 -6.30 19.45 -1.75
C ARG A 22 -6.61 20.83 -2.29
N MET A 23 -7.30 20.86 -3.43
CA MET A 23 -7.85 22.09 -4.02
C MET A 23 -9.30 21.80 -4.40
N PRO A 24 -10.23 22.73 -4.09
CA PRO A 24 -11.59 22.61 -4.60
C PRO A 24 -11.57 22.50 -6.13
N ASP A 25 -12.41 21.64 -6.70
CA ASP A 25 -12.62 21.45 -8.15
C ASP A 25 -11.40 20.92 -8.94
N ALA A 26 -10.25 20.70 -8.29
CA ALA A 26 -9.10 20.08 -8.95
C ALA A 26 -9.27 18.57 -9.06
N LEU A 27 -8.84 18.03 -10.19
CA LEU A 27 -8.72 16.57 -10.40
C LEU A 27 -7.58 16.03 -9.52
N LYS A 28 -7.93 15.20 -8.54
CA LYS A 28 -6.97 14.68 -7.56
C LYS A 28 -6.44 13.31 -7.97
N LEU A 29 -5.26 13.26 -8.54
CA LEU A 29 -4.54 12.06 -8.97
C LEU A 29 -3.27 11.77 -8.14
N SER A 30 -3.23 12.22 -6.88
CA SER A 30 -2.02 12.19 -6.05
C SER A 30 -1.96 11.05 -5.02
N SER A 31 -3.08 10.34 -4.76
CA SER A 31 -3.19 9.43 -3.60
C SER A 31 -3.59 7.99 -3.94
N ASN A 32 -3.63 7.63 -5.22
CA ASN A 32 -4.02 6.30 -5.70
C ASN A 32 -5.43 5.91 -5.22
N GLU A 33 -6.33 6.89 -5.18
CA GLU A 33 -7.76 6.70 -4.90
C GLU A 33 -8.48 6.33 -6.20
N VAL A 34 -9.67 5.78 -6.10
CA VAL A 34 -10.54 5.49 -7.25
C VAL A 34 -11.55 6.61 -7.47
N ALA A 35 -11.98 6.82 -8.72
CA ALA A 35 -13.01 7.80 -9.06
C ALA A 35 -14.43 7.36 -8.66
N PHE A 36 -14.62 6.06 -8.46
CA PHE A 36 -15.93 5.49 -8.14
C PHE A 36 -16.24 5.62 -6.65
N GLY A 37 -17.51 5.83 -6.32
CA GLY A 37 -18.01 5.61 -4.97
C GLY A 37 -17.90 4.13 -4.54
N PRO A 38 -18.23 3.80 -3.28
CA PRO A 38 -18.25 2.41 -2.82
C PRO A 38 -19.20 1.57 -3.69
N LEU A 39 -19.00 0.26 -3.68
CA LEU A 39 -19.95 -0.67 -4.31
C LEU A 39 -21.36 -0.47 -3.72
N PRO A 40 -22.45 -0.64 -4.48
CA PRO A 40 -23.81 -0.45 -3.97
C PRO A 40 -24.11 -1.26 -2.71
N SER A 41 -23.65 -2.52 -2.64
CA SER A 41 -23.76 -3.36 -1.44
C SER A 41 -23.01 -2.78 -0.25
N ALA A 42 -21.79 -2.30 -0.46
CA ALA A 42 -21.00 -1.65 0.57
C ALA A 42 -21.62 -0.34 1.05
N HIS A 43 -22.20 0.47 0.14
CA HIS A 43 -22.93 1.68 0.51
C HIS A 43 -24.16 1.37 1.39
N THR A 44 -24.94 0.34 1.04
CA THR A 44 -26.07 -0.12 1.87
C THR A 44 -25.57 -0.57 3.24
N ALA A 45 -24.55 -1.43 3.30
CA ALA A 45 -24.00 -1.92 4.56
C ALA A 45 -23.48 -0.77 5.46
N ILE A 46 -22.85 0.27 4.89
CA ILE A 46 -22.42 1.46 5.63
C ILE A 46 -23.63 2.19 6.21
N THR A 47 -24.69 2.39 5.42
CA THR A 47 -25.90 3.11 5.85
C THR A 47 -26.59 2.39 6.99
N ASP A 48 -26.72 1.08 6.93
CA ASP A 48 -27.33 0.26 7.95
C ASP A 48 -26.49 0.24 9.24
N ALA A 49 -25.17 0.07 9.09
CA ALA A 49 -24.23 0.07 10.20
C ALA A 49 -24.17 1.44 10.93
N ALA A 50 -24.44 2.54 10.22
CA ALA A 50 -24.46 3.89 10.79
C ALA A 50 -25.51 4.06 11.91
N LEU A 51 -26.55 3.23 11.92
CA LEU A 51 -27.59 3.25 12.96
C LEU A 51 -27.08 2.75 14.33
N THR A 52 -25.92 2.10 14.39
CA THR A 52 -25.38 1.47 15.59
C THR A 52 -24.04 2.06 16.08
N ILE A 53 -23.57 3.16 15.49
CA ILE A 53 -22.27 3.78 15.79
C ILE A 53 -22.10 4.28 17.23
N ASN A 54 -23.17 4.32 17.99
CA ASN A 54 -23.14 4.61 19.44
C ASN A 54 -22.60 3.42 20.27
N ARG A 55 -22.29 2.29 19.64
CA ARG A 55 -21.72 1.09 20.26
C ARG A 55 -20.35 0.79 19.66
N TYR A 56 -19.49 0.19 20.48
CA TYR A 56 -18.21 -0.32 20.00
C TYR A 56 -18.42 -1.43 18.95
N PRO A 57 -17.54 -1.50 17.93
CA PRO A 57 -17.54 -2.61 16.98
C PRO A 57 -17.16 -3.94 17.66
N ASP A 58 -17.34 -5.06 16.94
CA ASP A 58 -16.64 -6.30 17.34
C ASP A 58 -15.12 -6.06 17.29
N MET A 59 -14.48 -6.14 18.46
CA MET A 59 -13.03 -5.92 18.59
C MET A 59 -12.24 -6.97 17.82
N ALA A 60 -12.76 -8.18 17.71
CA ALA A 60 -12.12 -9.27 16.98
C ALA A 60 -12.38 -9.21 15.46
N ALA A 61 -13.33 -8.39 15.01
CA ALA A 61 -13.82 -8.34 13.62
C ALA A 61 -14.10 -9.75 13.07
N THR A 62 -14.81 -10.56 13.84
CA THR A 62 -14.94 -12.01 13.64
C THR A 62 -15.50 -12.34 12.26
N GLU A 63 -16.66 -11.78 11.91
CA GLU A 63 -17.30 -12.03 10.61
C GLU A 63 -16.42 -11.65 9.41
N LEU A 64 -15.76 -10.49 9.49
CA LEU A 64 -14.86 -10.04 8.43
C LEU A 64 -13.63 -10.96 8.31
N ARG A 65 -13.07 -11.39 9.45
CA ARG A 65 -11.91 -12.30 9.43
C ARG A 65 -12.27 -13.70 8.95
N GLU A 66 -13.45 -14.20 9.26
CA GLU A 66 -13.98 -15.47 8.73
C GLU A 66 -14.15 -15.38 7.21
N ALA A 67 -14.81 -14.33 6.70
CA ALA A 67 -14.96 -14.11 5.28
C ALA A 67 -13.63 -13.95 4.54
N LEU A 68 -12.66 -13.27 5.14
CA LEU A 68 -11.30 -13.16 4.60
C LEU A 68 -10.58 -14.52 4.61
N ALA A 69 -10.74 -15.32 5.66
CA ALA A 69 -10.14 -16.64 5.74
C ALA A 69 -10.69 -17.56 4.64
N ASP A 70 -12.00 -17.57 4.44
CA ASP A 70 -12.65 -18.29 3.34
C ASP A 70 -12.16 -17.82 1.97
N HIS A 71 -12.07 -16.49 1.76
CA HIS A 71 -11.56 -15.89 0.54
C HIS A 71 -10.11 -16.29 0.23
N LEU A 72 -9.28 -16.46 1.27
CA LEU A 72 -7.86 -16.84 1.15
C LEU A 72 -7.64 -18.35 1.17
N GLY A 73 -8.67 -19.16 1.42
CA GLY A 73 -8.57 -20.60 1.54
C GLY A 73 -7.76 -21.05 2.77
N THR A 74 -8.01 -20.39 3.93
CA THR A 74 -7.33 -20.63 5.20
C THR A 74 -8.31 -20.60 6.38
N THR A 75 -7.84 -20.46 7.61
CA THR A 75 -8.66 -20.32 8.82
C THR A 75 -8.51 -18.96 9.46
N ILE A 76 -9.47 -18.57 10.32
CA ILE A 76 -9.52 -17.27 10.99
C ILE A 76 -8.24 -16.93 11.77
N ASP A 77 -7.52 -17.92 12.28
CA ASP A 77 -6.27 -17.72 13.04
C ASP A 77 -5.11 -17.24 12.15
N HIS A 78 -5.23 -17.41 10.85
CA HIS A 78 -4.27 -16.94 9.86
C HIS A 78 -4.52 -15.50 9.40
N VAL A 79 -5.56 -14.82 9.90
CA VAL A 79 -5.98 -13.51 9.39
C VAL A 79 -6.14 -12.51 10.54
N THR A 80 -5.67 -11.28 10.32
CA THR A 80 -5.99 -10.12 11.16
C THR A 80 -6.37 -8.93 10.29
N VAL A 81 -7.14 -8.01 10.84
CA VAL A 81 -7.53 -6.74 10.20
C VAL A 81 -6.97 -5.57 10.98
N GLY A 82 -6.81 -4.41 10.34
CA GLY A 82 -6.29 -3.21 10.98
C GLY A 82 -6.81 -1.94 10.33
N CYS A 83 -6.52 -0.79 10.94
CA CYS A 83 -6.89 0.54 10.46
C CYS A 83 -6.13 0.92 9.17
N GLY A 84 -6.41 0.20 8.07
CA GLY A 84 -5.65 0.18 6.81
C GLY A 84 -4.38 -0.69 6.90
N SER A 85 -3.82 -1.09 5.75
CA SER A 85 -2.58 -1.86 5.72
C SER A 85 -1.38 -1.10 6.32
N SER A 86 -1.40 0.22 6.34
CA SER A 86 -0.35 1.04 6.96
C SER A 86 -0.21 0.78 8.47
N THR A 87 -1.31 0.64 9.21
CA THR A 87 -1.24 0.27 10.62
C THR A 87 -0.69 -1.16 10.81
N LEU A 88 -1.05 -2.08 9.92
CA LEU A 88 -0.50 -3.45 9.93
C LEU A 88 1.01 -3.47 9.66
N CYS A 89 1.52 -2.62 8.75
CA CYS A 89 2.96 -2.44 8.58
C CYS A 89 3.63 -1.97 9.88
N GLN A 90 3.06 -0.97 10.55
CA GLN A 90 3.59 -0.49 11.84
C GLN A 90 3.54 -1.57 12.92
N GLN A 91 2.46 -2.33 13.00
CA GLN A 91 2.31 -3.46 13.93
C GLN A 91 3.37 -4.54 13.67
N LEU A 92 3.68 -4.85 12.40
CA LEU A 92 4.77 -5.77 12.05
C LEU A 92 6.11 -5.28 12.58
N VAL A 93 6.47 -4.01 12.37
CA VAL A 93 7.71 -3.46 12.96
C VAL A 93 7.67 -3.57 14.49
N THR A 94 6.53 -3.24 15.12
CA THR A 94 6.39 -3.27 16.58
C THR A 94 6.60 -4.66 17.19
N ILE A 95 6.17 -5.72 16.50
CA ILE A 95 6.30 -7.09 17.01
C ILE A 95 7.63 -7.77 16.65
N THR A 96 8.34 -7.25 15.67
CA THR A 96 9.58 -7.88 15.18
C THR A 96 10.84 -7.16 15.66
N CYS A 97 10.78 -5.83 15.81
CA CYS A 97 11.97 -5.02 16.07
C CYS A 97 11.97 -4.42 17.46
N GLN A 98 13.16 -4.41 18.07
CA GLN A 98 13.52 -3.59 19.22
C GLN A 98 14.33 -2.37 18.76
N ASP A 99 14.70 -1.50 19.69
CA ASP A 99 15.55 -0.34 19.43
C ASP A 99 16.89 -0.77 18.81
N GLY A 100 17.25 -0.16 17.68
CA GLY A 100 18.50 -0.43 16.96
C GLY A 100 18.47 -1.66 16.03
N GLU A 101 17.39 -2.42 15.96
CA GLU A 101 17.24 -3.52 14.99
C GLU A 101 16.79 -3.03 13.63
N ASP A 102 17.11 -3.80 12.56
CA ASP A 102 17.01 -3.33 11.19
C ASP A 102 15.70 -3.78 10.51
N VAL A 103 15.10 -2.84 9.75
CA VAL A 103 14.01 -3.08 8.81
C VAL A 103 14.51 -2.77 7.40
N ILE A 104 14.56 -3.79 6.53
CA ILE A 104 14.97 -3.64 5.13
C ILE A 104 13.75 -3.39 4.25
N PHE A 105 13.86 -2.47 3.30
CA PHE A 105 12.83 -2.24 2.28
C PHE A 105 13.43 -1.56 1.03
N PRO A 106 12.80 -1.72 -0.16
CA PRO A 106 13.26 -1.07 -1.37
C PRO A 106 13.07 0.46 -1.27
N TRP A 107 13.90 1.21 -1.97
CA TRP A 107 13.80 2.67 -2.01
C TRP A 107 14.14 3.23 -3.40
N ARG A 108 13.22 3.92 -4.05
CA ARG A 108 11.94 4.51 -3.61
C ARG A 108 10.85 3.45 -3.51
N SER A 109 10.16 3.42 -2.37
CA SER A 109 8.97 2.60 -2.15
C SER A 109 7.94 3.37 -1.30
N PHE A 110 7.06 2.67 -0.58
CA PHE A 110 6.03 3.31 0.23
C PHE A 110 6.65 4.22 1.30
N GLU A 111 6.34 5.52 1.23
CA GLU A 111 6.98 6.58 2.03
C GLU A 111 6.84 6.39 3.55
N ALA A 112 5.91 5.55 4.00
CA ALA A 112 5.69 5.34 5.43
C ALA A 112 6.60 4.25 6.04
N TYR A 113 7.24 3.38 5.27
CA TYR A 113 8.14 2.34 5.83
C TYR A 113 9.25 2.92 6.72
N PRO A 114 10.03 3.92 6.29
CA PRO A 114 11.04 4.53 7.15
C PRO A 114 10.44 5.22 8.38
N ILE A 115 9.22 5.74 8.29
CA ILE A 115 8.53 6.36 9.42
C ILE A 115 8.16 5.29 10.45
N PHE A 116 7.59 4.16 10.02
CA PHE A 116 7.21 3.07 10.92
C PHE A 116 8.44 2.46 11.63
N ALA A 117 9.55 2.27 10.90
CA ALA A 117 10.80 1.81 11.50
C ALA A 117 11.27 2.77 12.61
N ARG A 118 11.39 4.06 12.31
CA ARG A 118 11.90 5.06 13.27
C ARG A 118 10.96 5.29 14.46
N VAL A 119 9.64 5.23 14.26
CA VAL A 119 8.67 5.38 15.36
C VAL A 119 8.83 4.30 16.42
N THR A 120 9.23 3.10 16.02
CA THR A 120 9.49 1.98 16.95
C THR A 120 10.93 1.94 17.48
N GLY A 121 11.82 2.80 17.00
CA GLY A 121 13.25 2.80 17.33
C GLY A 121 14.10 1.92 16.41
N ALA A 122 13.50 1.26 15.42
CA ALA A 122 14.25 0.43 14.47
C ALA A 122 14.97 1.27 13.41
N ASN A 123 16.05 0.72 12.84
CA ASN A 123 16.82 1.34 11.78
C ASN A 123 16.21 1.03 10.41
N PRO A 124 15.84 2.06 9.60
CA PRO A 124 15.42 1.86 8.23
C PRO A 124 16.64 1.59 7.33
N VAL A 125 16.69 0.42 6.71
CA VAL A 125 17.71 0.03 5.71
C VAL A 125 17.09 0.10 4.33
N GLN A 126 17.44 1.14 3.59
CA GLN A 126 16.88 1.47 2.27
C GLN A 126 17.75 0.87 1.17
N ILE A 127 17.18 -0.01 0.35
CA ILE A 127 17.89 -0.65 -0.76
C ILE A 127 17.46 0.02 -2.07
N PRO A 128 18.40 0.57 -2.86
CA PRO A 128 18.06 1.16 -4.16
C PRO A 128 17.30 0.18 -5.06
N LEU A 129 16.43 0.71 -5.90
CA LEU A 129 15.79 -0.07 -6.95
C LEU A 129 16.82 -0.42 -8.04
N THR A 130 16.51 -1.43 -8.84
CA THR A 130 17.26 -1.74 -10.07
C THR A 130 17.12 -0.61 -11.11
N ASP A 131 17.94 -0.63 -12.16
CA ASP A 131 17.89 0.37 -13.25
C ASP A 131 16.52 0.38 -13.97
N ASP A 132 15.81 -0.75 -13.97
CA ASP A 132 14.44 -0.87 -14.49
C ASP A 132 13.35 -0.61 -13.42
N LEU A 133 13.74 0.04 -12.31
CA LEU A 133 12.88 0.52 -11.22
C LEU A 133 12.12 -0.59 -10.47
N ARG A 134 12.62 -1.82 -10.47
CA ARG A 134 12.08 -2.94 -9.69
C ARG A 134 12.77 -3.07 -8.33
N ASN A 135 12.16 -3.78 -7.42
CA ASN A 135 12.81 -4.17 -6.17
C ASN A 135 14.04 -5.03 -6.48
N ASP A 136 15.21 -4.61 -6.01
CA ASP A 136 16.45 -5.39 -6.10
C ASP A 136 16.49 -6.42 -4.95
N LEU A 137 15.89 -7.58 -5.21
CA LEU A 137 15.77 -8.63 -4.21
C LEU A 137 17.14 -9.24 -3.84
N ASP A 138 18.09 -9.25 -4.76
CA ASP A 138 19.46 -9.73 -4.48
C ASP A 138 20.18 -8.78 -3.53
N ALA A 139 20.16 -7.48 -3.82
CA ALA A 139 20.73 -6.48 -2.93
C ALA A 139 20.02 -6.42 -1.56
N MET A 140 18.70 -6.66 -1.53
CA MET A 140 17.95 -6.77 -0.27
C MET A 140 18.40 -7.97 0.55
N ALA A 141 18.66 -9.12 -0.08
CA ALA A 141 19.18 -10.31 0.59
C ALA A 141 20.62 -10.11 1.09
N ASP A 142 21.46 -9.46 0.28
CA ASP A 142 22.86 -9.17 0.64
C ASP A 142 22.98 -8.15 1.80
N ALA A 143 21.97 -7.32 2.01
CA ALA A 143 21.92 -6.37 3.13
C ALA A 143 21.48 -7.00 4.46
N ILE A 144 21.14 -8.28 4.50
CA ILE A 144 20.74 -8.97 5.73
C ILE A 144 21.93 -9.06 6.69
N THR A 145 21.72 -8.67 7.94
CA THR A 145 22.68 -8.77 9.04
C THR A 145 22.07 -9.53 10.22
N ASP A 146 22.88 -9.77 11.26
CA ASP A 146 22.40 -10.34 12.53
C ASP A 146 21.37 -9.45 13.24
N ASN A 147 21.28 -8.16 12.88
CA ASN A 147 20.31 -7.21 13.41
C ASN A 147 19.00 -7.15 12.61
N THR A 148 18.93 -7.76 11.43
CA THR A 148 17.72 -7.71 10.58
C THR A 148 16.60 -8.52 11.20
N ARG A 149 15.39 -7.93 11.28
CA ARG A 149 14.19 -8.58 11.82
C ARG A 149 13.01 -8.61 10.85
N LEU A 150 12.91 -7.61 9.98
CA LEU A 150 11.79 -7.45 9.08
C LEU A 150 12.27 -6.97 7.71
N ILE A 151 11.69 -7.53 6.67
CA ILE A 151 11.89 -7.10 5.28
C ILE A 151 10.52 -6.82 4.66
N PHE A 152 10.30 -5.61 4.15
CA PHE A 152 9.13 -5.30 3.32
C PHE A 152 9.47 -5.46 1.84
N VAL A 153 8.64 -6.19 1.11
CA VAL A 153 8.66 -6.27 -0.36
C VAL A 153 7.35 -5.73 -0.87
N CYS A 154 7.36 -4.53 -1.45
CA CYS A 154 6.18 -3.88 -2.03
C CYS A 154 6.00 -4.36 -3.47
N ASN A 155 4.97 -5.15 -3.74
CA ASN A 155 4.76 -5.75 -5.06
C ASN A 155 3.26 -5.86 -5.43
N PRO A 156 2.79 -5.07 -6.38
CA PRO A 156 3.49 -4.04 -7.19
C PRO A 156 4.05 -2.89 -6.37
N ASN A 157 5.25 -2.40 -6.75
CA ASN A 157 5.92 -1.34 -6.01
C ASN A 157 5.21 0.02 -6.16
N ASN A 158 5.15 0.78 -5.12
CA ASN A 158 4.70 2.17 -5.11
C ASN A 158 5.92 3.07 -4.81
N PRO A 159 6.37 3.96 -5.73
CA PRO A 159 5.56 4.61 -6.76
C PRO A 159 5.74 4.10 -8.19
N THR A 160 6.58 3.13 -8.46
CA THR A 160 6.99 2.75 -9.81
C THR A 160 5.98 1.89 -10.56
N GLY A 161 5.13 1.13 -9.84
CA GLY A 161 4.17 0.19 -10.43
C GLY A 161 4.79 -1.09 -10.97
N THR A 162 6.11 -1.25 -10.83
CA THR A 162 6.87 -2.42 -11.27
C THR A 162 6.63 -3.63 -10.39
N VAL A 163 6.91 -4.81 -10.90
CA VAL A 163 6.79 -6.09 -10.17
C VAL A 163 8.05 -6.93 -10.31
N VAL A 164 8.28 -7.77 -9.31
CA VAL A 164 9.22 -8.88 -9.39
C VAL A 164 8.49 -10.14 -9.85
N THR A 165 9.22 -11.09 -10.41
CA THR A 165 8.65 -12.40 -10.79
C THR A 165 8.54 -13.34 -9.59
N ALA A 166 7.71 -14.37 -9.72
CA ALA A 166 7.59 -15.41 -8.70
C ALA A 166 8.91 -16.15 -8.47
N ASP A 167 9.66 -16.43 -9.55
CA ASP A 167 10.96 -17.11 -9.46
C ASP A 167 12.01 -16.24 -8.75
N GLU A 168 12.07 -14.95 -9.03
CA GLU A 168 12.94 -14.00 -8.31
C GLU A 168 12.61 -13.95 -6.82
N PHE A 169 11.30 -13.90 -6.50
CA PHE A 169 10.85 -13.90 -5.11
C PHE A 169 11.16 -15.21 -4.39
N ASP A 170 11.00 -16.36 -5.04
CA ASP A 170 11.37 -17.67 -4.48
C ASP A 170 12.89 -17.79 -4.26
N ALA A 171 13.70 -17.30 -5.19
CA ALA A 171 15.16 -17.24 -5.04
C ALA A 171 15.57 -16.33 -3.87
N PHE A 172 14.89 -15.20 -3.69
CA PHE A 172 15.08 -14.32 -2.55
C PHE A 172 14.72 -15.01 -1.24
N MET A 173 13.53 -15.60 -1.13
CA MET A 173 13.09 -16.31 0.08
C MET A 173 14.02 -17.45 0.49
N ALA A 174 14.68 -18.10 -0.48
CA ALA A 174 15.68 -19.14 -0.21
C ALA A 174 16.96 -18.59 0.48
N LYS A 175 17.24 -17.29 0.32
CA LYS A 175 18.39 -16.61 0.98
C LYS A 175 18.02 -16.02 2.34
N VAL A 176 16.73 -15.74 2.60
CA VAL A 176 16.28 -15.11 3.84
C VAL A 176 16.26 -16.14 4.99
N PRO A 177 16.95 -15.89 6.11
CA PRO A 177 16.88 -16.73 7.30
C PRO A 177 15.45 -16.84 7.84
N SER A 178 15.03 -18.02 8.27
CA SER A 178 13.63 -18.30 8.69
C SER A 178 13.17 -17.54 9.93
N HIS A 179 14.08 -16.94 10.69
CA HIS A 179 13.75 -16.10 11.85
C HIS A 179 13.43 -14.63 11.47
N ILE A 180 13.69 -14.23 10.24
CA ILE A 180 13.37 -12.89 9.72
C ILE A 180 12.00 -12.91 9.09
N VAL A 181 11.12 -12.01 9.51
CA VAL A 181 9.78 -11.88 8.91
C VAL A 181 9.89 -11.13 7.59
N VAL A 182 9.24 -11.66 6.55
CA VAL A 182 9.09 -11.00 5.26
C VAL A 182 7.63 -10.60 5.10
N ALA A 183 7.38 -9.32 4.83
CA ALA A 183 6.06 -8.78 4.54
C ALA A 183 5.94 -8.49 3.03
N LEU A 184 5.14 -9.28 2.32
CA LEU A 184 4.79 -9.02 0.93
C LEU A 184 3.57 -8.07 0.92
N ASP A 185 3.84 -6.80 0.61
CA ASP A 185 2.82 -5.75 0.55
C ASP A 185 2.18 -5.72 -0.84
N GLU A 186 0.98 -6.28 -0.90
CA GLU A 186 0.17 -6.43 -2.11
C GLU A 186 -0.97 -5.40 -2.16
N ALA A 187 -0.73 -4.14 -1.77
CA ALA A 187 -1.76 -3.11 -1.74
C ALA A 187 -2.44 -2.85 -3.10
N TYR A 188 -1.83 -3.27 -4.20
CA TYR A 188 -2.32 -3.12 -5.58
C TYR A 188 -2.62 -4.46 -6.27
N PHE A 189 -2.81 -5.53 -5.49
CA PHE A 189 -2.97 -6.91 -5.98
C PHE A 189 -4.05 -7.05 -7.06
N GLU A 190 -5.19 -6.38 -6.89
CA GLU A 190 -6.33 -6.48 -7.79
C GLU A 190 -6.10 -5.86 -9.18
N TYR A 191 -5.09 -4.99 -9.32
CA TYR A 191 -4.70 -4.35 -10.59
C TYR A 191 -3.57 -5.09 -11.32
N ASN A 192 -2.94 -6.05 -10.65
CA ASN A 192 -1.81 -6.78 -11.19
C ASN A 192 -2.27 -7.84 -12.18
N THR A 193 -1.85 -7.69 -13.43
CA THR A 193 -2.15 -8.62 -14.54
C THR A 193 -0.91 -9.35 -15.06
N ALA A 194 0.25 -9.12 -14.46
CA ALA A 194 1.48 -9.78 -14.87
C ALA A 194 1.40 -11.31 -14.61
N PRO A 195 1.79 -12.15 -15.59
CA PRO A 195 1.48 -13.59 -15.56
C PRO A 195 2.27 -14.39 -14.51
N SER A 196 3.38 -13.86 -14.04
CA SER A 196 4.26 -14.55 -13.10
C SER A 196 4.77 -13.60 -12.04
N THR A 197 3.92 -13.32 -11.04
CA THR A 197 4.30 -12.51 -9.87
C THR A 197 3.99 -13.29 -8.60
N PRO A 198 4.70 -13.02 -7.48
CA PRO A 198 4.40 -13.67 -6.22
C PRO A 198 2.96 -13.36 -5.79
N ASN A 199 2.28 -14.37 -5.25
CA ASN A 199 0.96 -14.27 -4.63
C ASN A 199 1.08 -14.71 -3.17
N ALA A 200 0.96 -13.77 -2.25
CA ALA A 200 1.11 -14.05 -0.83
C ALA A 200 0.16 -15.16 -0.33
N ALA A 201 -1.09 -15.22 -0.84
CA ALA A 201 -2.08 -16.23 -0.41
C ALA A 201 -1.63 -17.69 -0.69
N GLU A 202 -0.82 -17.89 -1.72
CA GLU A 202 -0.22 -19.20 -2.01
C GLU A 202 1.10 -19.41 -1.26
N LEU A 203 1.91 -18.35 -1.17
CA LEU A 203 3.26 -18.43 -0.64
C LEU A 203 3.33 -18.57 0.88
N VAL A 204 2.37 -18.01 1.64
CA VAL A 204 2.31 -18.18 3.11
C VAL A 204 2.12 -19.63 3.55
N LYS A 205 1.62 -20.49 2.66
CA LYS A 205 1.51 -21.94 2.89
C LYS A 205 2.87 -22.63 2.86
N ARG A 206 3.84 -22.04 2.18
CA ARG A 206 5.19 -22.60 1.95
C ARG A 206 6.25 -21.94 2.84
N TYR A 207 6.11 -20.62 3.11
CA TYR A 207 7.06 -19.85 3.88
C TYR A 207 6.46 -19.39 5.22
N PRO A 208 6.81 -20.04 6.35
CA PRO A 208 6.20 -19.75 7.65
C PRO A 208 6.57 -18.36 8.22
N ASN A 209 7.59 -17.72 7.68
CA ASN A 209 8.02 -16.36 8.02
C ASN A 209 7.49 -15.29 7.04
N LEU A 210 6.62 -15.64 6.09
CA LEU A 210 5.99 -14.72 5.16
C LEU A 210 4.63 -14.25 5.69
N ILE A 211 4.37 -12.94 5.57
CA ILE A 211 3.08 -12.30 5.84
C ILE A 211 2.64 -11.57 4.57
N GLY A 212 1.43 -11.83 4.11
CA GLY A 212 0.77 -11.03 3.07
C GLY A 212 0.04 -9.85 3.67
N LEU A 213 0.13 -8.69 3.01
CA LEU A 213 -0.60 -7.47 3.36
C LEU A 213 -1.46 -7.03 2.18
N ARG A 214 -2.75 -6.78 2.42
CA ARG A 214 -3.69 -6.21 1.43
C ARG A 214 -4.56 -5.13 2.05
N THR A 215 -5.20 -4.33 1.21
CA THR A 215 -5.98 -3.17 1.67
C THR A 215 -7.31 -3.06 0.92
N PHE A 216 -8.32 -2.54 1.60
CA PHE A 216 -9.57 -2.11 0.97
C PHE A 216 -9.52 -0.66 0.48
N SER A 217 -8.40 0.04 0.68
CA SER A 217 -8.26 1.46 0.31
C SER A 217 -8.13 1.71 -1.19
N LYS A 218 -7.72 0.71 -1.99
CA LYS A 218 -7.41 0.85 -3.42
C LYS A 218 -8.55 0.33 -4.29
N ALA A 219 -8.48 -0.85 -4.82
CA ALA A 219 -9.49 -1.41 -5.72
C ALA A 219 -10.91 -1.35 -5.13
N TYR A 220 -11.06 -1.64 -3.84
CA TYR A 220 -12.36 -1.65 -3.16
C TYR A 220 -12.94 -0.26 -2.89
N GLY A 221 -12.18 0.83 -3.09
CA GLY A 221 -12.69 2.20 -2.95
C GLY A 221 -13.04 2.62 -1.52
N LEU A 222 -12.54 1.92 -0.50
CA LEU A 222 -12.84 2.18 0.91
C LEU A 222 -11.72 2.96 1.64
N ALA A 223 -10.97 3.80 0.91
CA ALA A 223 -9.85 4.55 1.47
C ALA A 223 -10.22 5.37 2.72
N GLY A 224 -11.41 5.98 2.73
CA GLY A 224 -11.92 6.78 3.85
C GLY A 224 -12.32 5.97 5.09
N LEU A 225 -12.61 4.67 4.95
CA LEU A 225 -13.03 3.81 6.05
C LEU A 225 -11.85 3.19 6.80
N ARG A 226 -10.63 3.27 6.25
CA ARG A 226 -9.43 2.80 6.92
C ARG A 226 -9.49 1.32 7.32
N VAL A 227 -9.55 0.40 6.36
CA VAL A 227 -9.51 -1.04 6.61
C VAL A 227 -8.55 -1.75 5.67
N GLY A 228 -7.77 -2.67 6.22
CA GLY A 228 -6.85 -3.56 5.52
C GLY A 228 -6.69 -4.86 6.30
N TYR A 229 -5.97 -5.82 5.73
CA TYR A 229 -5.76 -7.11 6.37
C TYR A 229 -4.36 -7.66 6.14
N ALA A 230 -3.91 -8.46 7.11
CA ALA A 230 -2.70 -9.25 7.03
C ALA A 230 -3.04 -10.72 7.21
N PHE A 231 -2.28 -11.58 6.55
CA PHE A 231 -2.49 -13.02 6.63
C PHE A 231 -1.17 -13.79 6.52
N GLY A 232 -1.10 -14.93 7.18
CA GLY A 232 0.09 -15.77 7.23
C GLY A 232 0.14 -16.67 8.46
N ASN A 233 1.33 -16.87 9.01
CA ASN A 233 1.54 -17.75 10.16
C ASN A 233 0.72 -17.31 11.39
N PRO A 234 -0.10 -18.21 12.00
CA PRO A 234 -0.92 -17.88 13.17
C PRO A 234 -0.13 -17.31 14.34
N HIS A 235 1.13 -17.71 14.52
CA HIS A 235 1.98 -17.18 15.60
C HIS A 235 2.27 -15.68 15.39
N ILE A 236 2.58 -15.27 14.16
CA ILE A 236 2.81 -13.86 13.81
C ILE A 236 1.49 -13.08 13.89
N ILE A 237 0.40 -13.62 13.35
CA ILE A 237 -0.93 -13.01 13.40
C ILE A 237 -1.39 -12.79 14.84
N ALA A 238 -1.18 -13.78 15.73
CA ALA A 238 -1.51 -13.65 17.15
C ALA A 238 -0.67 -12.55 17.83
N ALA A 239 0.60 -12.40 17.47
CA ALA A 239 1.47 -11.33 17.99
C ALA A 239 0.99 -9.94 17.50
N MET A 240 0.64 -9.78 16.21
CA MET A 240 0.08 -8.54 15.67
C MET A 240 -1.18 -8.10 16.43
N ARG A 241 -2.09 -9.04 16.71
CA ARG A 241 -3.31 -8.77 17.48
C ARG A 241 -3.05 -8.28 18.92
N LYS A 242 -1.90 -8.61 19.52
CA LYS A 242 -1.55 -8.13 20.87
C LYS A 242 -1.17 -6.66 20.92
N VAL A 243 -0.65 -6.11 19.82
CA VAL A 243 -0.24 -4.70 19.71
C VAL A 243 -1.28 -3.84 18.99
N GLN A 244 -2.38 -4.44 18.59
CA GLN A 244 -3.50 -3.78 17.95
C GLN A 244 -4.20 -2.85 18.93
N ALA A 245 -4.54 -1.62 18.50
CA ALA A 245 -5.36 -0.74 19.31
C ALA A 245 -6.77 -1.33 19.49
N PRO A 246 -7.32 -1.32 20.72
CA PRO A 246 -8.67 -1.84 20.93
C PRO A 246 -9.69 -1.15 20.00
N PHE A 247 -10.54 -1.94 19.33
CA PHE A 247 -11.62 -1.46 18.46
C PHE A 247 -11.16 -0.61 17.26
N GLU A 248 -9.94 -0.77 16.78
CA GLU A 248 -9.35 0.11 15.74
C GLU A 248 -10.08 0.07 14.39
N VAL A 249 -10.78 -1.03 14.07
CA VAL A 249 -11.57 -1.15 12.83
C VAL A 249 -13.03 -0.90 13.15
N SER A 250 -13.57 0.22 12.68
CA SER A 250 -14.94 0.66 12.98
C SER A 250 -15.99 -0.30 12.42
N THR A 251 -17.21 -0.26 13.02
CA THR A 251 -18.37 -1.03 12.54
C THR A 251 -18.64 -0.75 11.05
N LEU A 252 -18.55 0.51 10.62
CA LEU A 252 -18.75 0.89 9.21
C LEU A 252 -17.71 0.24 8.30
N ALA A 253 -16.46 0.21 8.74
CA ALA A 253 -15.37 -0.39 7.98
C ALA A 253 -15.51 -1.90 7.87
N GLN A 254 -15.89 -2.58 8.96
CA GLN A 254 -16.12 -4.04 8.97
C GLN A 254 -17.27 -4.41 8.03
N ALA A 255 -18.42 -3.73 8.14
CA ALA A 255 -19.60 -3.99 7.32
C ALA A 255 -19.33 -3.73 5.83
N ALA A 256 -18.69 -2.60 5.49
CA ALA A 256 -18.36 -2.27 4.11
C ALA A 256 -17.36 -3.23 3.48
N ALA A 257 -16.34 -3.64 4.23
CA ALA A 257 -15.34 -4.60 3.75
C ALA A 257 -15.97 -5.96 3.48
N LEU A 258 -16.83 -6.46 4.38
CA LEU A 258 -17.55 -7.71 4.23
C LEU A 258 -18.44 -7.70 2.98
N ALA A 259 -19.30 -6.67 2.82
CA ALA A 259 -20.17 -6.52 1.65
C ALA A 259 -19.37 -6.37 0.34
N SER A 260 -18.19 -5.77 0.40
CA SER A 260 -17.33 -5.62 -0.78
C SER A 260 -16.68 -6.95 -1.20
N LEU A 261 -16.35 -7.82 -0.26
CA LEU A 261 -15.83 -9.18 -0.57
C LEU A 261 -16.89 -10.02 -1.27
N GLU A 262 -18.15 -9.93 -0.85
CA GLU A 262 -19.29 -10.63 -1.48
C GLU A 262 -19.56 -10.11 -2.91
N ALA A 263 -19.35 -8.82 -3.17
CA ALA A 263 -19.54 -8.18 -4.48
C ALA A 263 -18.30 -8.20 -5.38
N ARG A 264 -17.41 -9.16 -5.22
CA ARG A 264 -16.09 -9.22 -5.89
C ARG A 264 -16.17 -9.17 -7.42
N SER A 265 -17.20 -9.73 -8.05
CA SER A 265 -17.34 -9.68 -9.52
C SER A 265 -17.49 -8.26 -10.05
N GLU A 266 -18.32 -7.44 -9.40
CA GLU A 266 -18.48 -6.01 -9.74
C GLU A 266 -17.17 -5.22 -9.49
N LEU A 267 -16.47 -5.53 -8.40
CA LEU A 267 -15.16 -4.95 -8.14
C LEU A 267 -14.17 -5.22 -9.28
N LEU A 268 -14.09 -6.47 -9.74
CA LEU A 268 -13.16 -6.86 -10.81
C LEU A 268 -13.51 -6.19 -12.15
N ASP A 269 -14.79 -5.91 -12.42
CA ASP A 269 -15.21 -5.14 -13.59
C ASP A 269 -14.66 -3.72 -13.53
N ARG A 270 -14.83 -3.02 -12.41
CA ARG A 270 -14.26 -1.68 -12.18
C ARG A 270 -12.73 -1.68 -12.27
N THR A 271 -12.09 -2.74 -11.81
CA THR A 271 -10.62 -2.88 -11.88
C THR A 271 -10.16 -3.00 -13.32
N ARG A 272 -10.90 -3.72 -14.18
CA ARG A 272 -10.57 -3.84 -15.62
C ARG A 272 -10.63 -2.48 -16.35
N ASP A 273 -11.59 -1.63 -16.00
CA ASP A 273 -11.67 -0.28 -16.58
C ASP A 273 -10.41 0.53 -16.24
N VAL A 274 -9.98 0.51 -14.99
CA VAL A 274 -8.75 1.20 -14.55
C VAL A 274 -7.51 0.62 -15.26
N ILE A 275 -7.43 -0.70 -15.44
CA ILE A 275 -6.33 -1.35 -16.15
C ILE A 275 -6.30 -0.88 -17.61
N THR A 276 -7.45 -0.80 -18.28
CA THR A 276 -7.55 -0.29 -19.65
C THR A 276 -7.07 1.17 -19.74
N GLN A 277 -7.51 2.02 -18.81
CA GLN A 277 -7.06 3.41 -18.77
C GLN A 277 -5.56 3.52 -18.45
N ARG A 278 -5.02 2.65 -17.60
CA ARG A 278 -3.57 2.62 -17.30
C ARG A 278 -2.74 2.36 -18.55
N GLU A 279 -3.13 1.39 -19.35
CA GLU A 279 -2.46 1.07 -20.61
C GLU A 279 -2.53 2.24 -21.60
N ARG A 280 -3.72 2.88 -21.73
CA ARG A 280 -3.91 4.06 -22.55
C ARG A 280 -3.01 5.22 -22.10
N VAL A 281 -3.05 5.55 -20.82
CA VAL A 281 -2.24 6.66 -20.26
C VAL A 281 -0.76 6.37 -20.42
N SER A 282 -0.29 5.18 -20.04
CA SER A 282 1.13 4.80 -20.18
C SER A 282 1.63 4.99 -21.61
N THR A 283 0.86 4.52 -22.60
CA THR A 283 1.21 4.66 -24.03
C THR A 283 1.24 6.12 -24.45
N THR A 284 0.25 6.91 -24.04
CA THR A 284 0.13 8.31 -24.49
C THR A 284 1.22 9.21 -23.93
N ILE A 285 1.60 9.04 -22.66
CA ILE A 285 2.61 9.90 -22.02
C ILE A 285 4.02 9.29 -22.01
N GLY A 286 4.20 8.10 -22.58
CA GLY A 286 5.49 7.41 -22.59
C GLY A 286 5.95 6.91 -21.21
N ALA A 287 5.02 6.64 -20.30
CA ALA A 287 5.35 6.10 -18.98
C ALA A 287 5.73 4.61 -19.06
N ALA A 288 6.56 4.15 -18.12
CA ALA A 288 6.89 2.75 -17.99
C ALA A 288 5.65 1.90 -17.67
N PRO A 289 5.61 0.61 -18.07
CA PRO A 289 4.52 -0.31 -17.72
C PRO A 289 4.33 -0.41 -16.21
N SER A 290 3.08 -0.34 -15.78
CA SER A 290 2.70 -0.43 -14.36
C SER A 290 1.72 -1.58 -14.13
N GLN A 291 1.77 -2.17 -12.94
CA GLN A 291 0.83 -3.20 -12.46
C GLN A 291 -0.05 -2.70 -11.31
N SER A 292 -0.16 -1.36 -11.16
CA SER A 292 -0.93 -0.67 -10.11
C SER A 292 -2.04 0.20 -10.72
N ASN A 293 -2.77 0.94 -9.91
CA ASN A 293 -3.71 1.97 -10.38
C ASN A 293 -3.04 3.35 -10.54
N PHE A 294 -1.81 3.37 -10.98
CA PHE A 294 -1.06 4.59 -11.29
C PHE A 294 0.04 4.28 -12.32
N VAL A 295 0.57 5.33 -12.91
CA VAL A 295 1.75 5.29 -13.76
C VAL A 295 2.86 6.14 -13.14
N TRP A 296 4.11 5.82 -13.49
CA TRP A 296 5.30 6.52 -13.06
C TRP A 296 6.04 7.10 -14.23
N VAL A 297 6.38 8.39 -14.17
CA VAL A 297 7.23 9.07 -15.13
C VAL A 297 8.50 9.50 -14.41
N PRO A 298 9.66 8.89 -14.70
CA PRO A 298 10.94 9.29 -14.12
C PRO A 298 11.29 10.74 -14.45
N ALA A 299 12.02 11.41 -13.56
CA ALA A 299 12.38 12.82 -13.72
C ALA A 299 13.15 13.08 -15.04
N GLU A 300 14.06 12.19 -15.40
CA GLU A 300 14.85 12.29 -16.64
C GLU A 300 14.00 12.20 -17.92
N SER A 301 12.79 11.66 -17.82
CA SER A 301 11.83 11.58 -18.95
C SER A 301 10.92 12.81 -19.04
N LEU A 302 10.97 13.71 -18.05
CA LEU A 302 10.16 14.92 -18.03
C LEU A 302 10.86 16.08 -18.76
N ALA A 303 10.07 16.99 -19.32
CA ALA A 303 10.60 18.21 -19.90
C ALA A 303 11.37 19.02 -18.84
N GLY A 304 12.66 19.27 -19.08
CA GLY A 304 13.56 19.95 -18.13
C GLY A 304 14.01 19.10 -16.93
N GLY A 305 13.65 17.83 -16.84
CA GLY A 305 14.11 16.92 -15.78
C GLY A 305 13.56 17.24 -14.37
N ASP A 306 12.53 18.08 -14.24
CA ASP A 306 12.04 18.58 -12.97
C ASP A 306 10.61 18.09 -12.67
N ALA A 307 10.52 17.09 -11.80
CA ALA A 307 9.25 16.52 -11.36
C ALA A 307 8.40 17.50 -10.54
N LEU A 308 9.02 18.37 -9.75
CA LEU A 308 8.29 19.37 -8.94
C LEU A 308 7.70 20.47 -9.82
N ALA A 309 8.47 20.95 -10.81
CA ALA A 309 8.00 21.93 -11.78
C ALA A 309 6.85 21.36 -12.64
N THR A 310 6.96 20.09 -13.08
CA THR A 310 5.90 19.38 -13.82
C THR A 310 4.62 19.28 -12.98
N ALA A 311 4.72 18.87 -11.73
CA ALA A 311 3.56 18.78 -10.84
C ALA A 311 2.94 20.16 -10.54
N GLN A 312 3.76 21.20 -10.44
CA GLN A 312 3.28 22.59 -10.28
C GLN A 312 2.52 23.05 -11.53
N ALA A 313 3.06 22.82 -12.72
CA ALA A 313 2.42 23.17 -13.99
C ALA A 313 1.08 22.44 -14.20
N LEU A 314 0.97 21.18 -13.77
CA LEU A 314 -0.30 20.43 -13.73
C LEU A 314 -1.27 21.01 -12.70
N THR A 315 -0.77 21.42 -11.54
CA THR A 315 -1.58 22.07 -10.49
C THR A 315 -2.23 23.36 -11.01
N GLU A 316 -1.52 24.17 -11.79
CA GLU A 316 -2.03 25.37 -12.45
C GLU A 316 -3.16 25.06 -13.47
N ARG A 317 -3.24 23.82 -13.94
CA ARG A 317 -4.28 23.27 -14.80
C ARG A 317 -5.36 22.49 -14.04
N ASN A 318 -5.43 22.69 -12.73
CA ASN A 318 -6.36 21.99 -11.83
C ASN A 318 -6.21 20.45 -11.84
N VAL A 319 -5.00 19.94 -12.00
CA VAL A 319 -4.67 18.50 -11.87
C VAL A 319 -3.60 18.33 -10.80
N LEU A 320 -3.90 17.55 -9.78
CA LEU A 320 -3.00 17.27 -8.66
C LEU A 320 -2.37 15.88 -8.81
N VAL A 321 -1.07 15.82 -9.02
CA VAL A 321 -0.28 14.59 -9.07
C VAL A 321 0.67 14.47 -7.88
N ARG A 322 1.35 13.34 -7.70
CA ARG A 322 2.36 13.17 -6.65
C ARG A 322 3.76 13.27 -7.24
N ALA A 323 4.46 14.36 -6.93
CA ALA A 323 5.86 14.51 -7.28
C ALA A 323 6.78 13.94 -6.18
N PHE A 324 7.88 13.37 -6.64
CA PHE A 324 9.04 12.95 -5.87
C PHE A 324 10.28 13.53 -6.55
N PRO A 325 11.42 13.63 -5.89
CA PRO A 325 12.65 14.06 -6.56
C PRO A 325 12.98 13.22 -7.80
N GLU A 326 12.64 11.91 -7.76
CA GLU A 326 12.96 10.94 -8.78
C GLU A 326 11.93 10.86 -9.92
N GLY A 327 10.77 11.52 -9.80
CA GLY A 327 9.73 11.47 -10.84
C GLY A 327 8.34 11.85 -10.36
N VAL A 328 7.36 11.64 -11.22
CA VAL A 328 5.94 11.96 -10.97
C VAL A 328 5.10 10.69 -11.02
N ARG A 329 4.31 10.44 -9.97
CA ARG A 329 3.30 9.39 -9.95
C ARG A 329 1.92 9.99 -10.24
N ILE A 330 1.24 9.44 -11.21
CA ILE A 330 -0.10 9.83 -11.65
C ILE A 330 -1.07 8.70 -11.36
N THR A 331 -2.06 8.92 -10.51
CA THR A 331 -3.14 7.96 -10.27
C THR A 331 -3.96 7.80 -11.54
N VAL A 332 -4.28 6.56 -11.90
CA VAL A 332 -5.16 6.23 -13.00
C VAL A 332 -6.54 5.86 -12.46
N THR A 333 -7.57 6.40 -13.07
CA THR A 333 -8.96 6.26 -12.65
C THR A 333 -9.85 5.89 -13.86
N ASN A 334 -11.03 6.49 -13.99
CA ASN A 334 -11.94 6.29 -15.11
C ASN A 334 -11.56 7.10 -16.36
N GLU A 335 -12.23 6.85 -17.47
CA GLU A 335 -11.98 7.51 -18.76
C GLU A 335 -12.12 9.03 -18.68
N GLU A 336 -13.19 9.55 -18.06
CA GLU A 336 -13.46 10.99 -17.96
C GLU A 336 -12.33 11.74 -17.24
N GLU A 337 -11.87 11.23 -16.10
CA GLU A 337 -10.77 11.84 -15.35
C GLU A 337 -9.44 11.73 -16.11
N MET A 338 -9.21 10.61 -16.82
CA MET A 338 -8.01 10.44 -17.62
C MET A 338 -8.00 11.32 -18.87
N ASP A 339 -9.15 11.60 -19.48
CA ASP A 339 -9.25 12.59 -20.57
C ASP A 339 -8.88 13.99 -20.09
N ARG A 340 -9.37 14.41 -18.93
CA ARG A 340 -8.98 15.68 -18.30
C ARG A 340 -7.48 15.75 -18.01
N PHE A 341 -6.92 14.66 -17.49
CA PHE A 341 -5.48 14.57 -17.21
C PHE A 341 -4.67 14.68 -18.50
N LEU A 342 -4.99 13.90 -19.54
CA LEU A 342 -4.25 13.89 -20.79
C LEU A 342 -4.31 15.25 -21.49
N ALA A 343 -5.46 15.92 -21.50
CA ALA A 343 -5.57 17.29 -22.03
C ALA A 343 -4.67 18.30 -21.28
N ALA A 344 -4.58 18.18 -19.96
CA ALA A 344 -3.68 19.00 -19.14
C ALA A 344 -2.20 18.67 -19.42
N TRP A 345 -1.87 17.38 -19.57
CA TRP A 345 -0.51 16.90 -19.87
C TRP A 345 -0.02 17.39 -21.23
N ASP A 346 -0.84 17.24 -22.27
CA ASP A 346 -0.51 17.69 -23.64
C ASP A 346 -0.23 19.20 -23.73
N SER A 347 -0.86 19.99 -22.87
CA SER A 347 -0.66 21.43 -22.80
C SER A 347 0.61 21.87 -22.05
N LEU A 348 1.42 20.93 -21.54
CA LEU A 348 2.73 21.23 -20.94
C LEU A 348 3.85 21.37 -21.99
N ASN A 349 3.62 20.85 -23.20
CA ASN A 349 4.58 20.83 -24.33
C ASN A 349 4.43 22.04 -25.26
#